data_b639cfc58c4e50fe1d186787e75a3c8d
#
_entry.id   b639cfc58c4e50fe1d186787e75a3c8d
#
_cell.length_a   1.000
_cell.length_b   1.000
_cell.length_c   1.000
_cell.angle_alpha   90.00
_cell.angle_beta   90.00
_cell.angle_gamma   90.00
#
_symmetry.space_group_name_H-M   'P 1'
#
loop_
_entity.id
_entity.type
_entity.pdbx_description
1 polymer ?
#
loop_
_entity_poly.entity_id
_entity_poly.type
_entity_poly.pdbx_seq_one_letter_code
_entity_poly.pdbx_strand_id
1 'polypeptide(L)'
;MTINTIGQLIRKIMADYPEEIAEYIEGGDAFIEVMPQDCIDLIKEHTNLFRLSHEEAKTLMNVNYGEYSWCNSKDEVKFNMLLDYVEYKIVDYSKYRSINSFKKAQLERSK
;
A
#
# COMPACT_ATOMS: atom_id res chain seq x y z
N MET A 1 -2.21 19.27 -4.43
CA MET A 1 -2.69 18.63 -3.19
C MET A 1 -1.49 18.21 -2.34
N THR A 2 -1.47 18.63 -1.09
CA THR A 2 -0.40 18.24 -0.17
C THR A 2 -0.77 16.92 0.52
N ILE A 3 0.15 15.96 0.50
CA ILE A 3 -0.06 14.67 1.14
C ILE A 3 0.52 14.74 2.55
N ASN A 4 -0.34 14.70 3.55
CA ASN A 4 0.04 14.79 4.96
C ASN A 4 -0.22 13.52 5.76
N THR A 5 -1.00 12.59 5.21
CA THR A 5 -1.35 11.33 5.86
C THR A 5 -1.20 10.16 4.89
N ILE A 6 -1.05 8.97 5.44
CA ILE A 6 -0.99 7.74 4.62
C ILE A 6 -2.31 7.53 3.87
N GLY A 7 -3.44 7.87 4.51
CA GLY A 7 -4.75 7.81 3.84
C GLY A 7 -4.82 8.67 2.60
N GLN A 8 -4.29 9.89 2.67
CA GLN A 8 -4.22 10.79 1.51
C GLN A 8 -3.31 10.23 0.42
N LEU A 9 -2.17 9.64 0.80
CA LEU A 9 -1.26 8.99 -0.14
C LEU A 9 -1.97 7.86 -0.90
N ILE A 10 -2.68 7.00 -0.18
CA ILE A 10 -3.40 5.87 -0.77
C ILE A 10 -4.49 6.36 -1.72
N ARG A 11 -5.26 7.38 -1.33
CA ARG A 11 -6.31 7.96 -2.18
C ARG A 11 -5.75 8.53 -3.48
N LYS A 12 -4.59 9.20 -3.39
CA LYS A 12 -3.93 9.74 -4.58
C LYS A 12 -3.49 8.62 -5.52
N ILE A 13 -2.90 7.56 -4.98
CA ILE A 13 -2.47 6.40 -5.78
C ILE A 13 -3.69 5.76 -6.47
N MET A 14 -4.78 5.57 -5.75
CA MET A 14 -5.99 4.97 -6.30
C MET A 14 -6.65 5.86 -7.36
N ALA A 15 -6.54 7.18 -7.22
CA ALA A 15 -7.08 8.14 -8.19
C ALA A 15 -6.23 8.22 -9.46
N ASP A 16 -4.91 8.19 -9.32
CA ASP A 16 -3.98 8.40 -10.43
C ASP A 16 -3.64 7.11 -11.20
N TYR A 17 -3.76 5.93 -10.56
CA TYR A 17 -3.35 4.65 -11.13
C TYR A 17 -4.44 3.57 -11.04
N PRO A 18 -5.69 3.86 -11.44
CA PRO A 18 -6.78 2.90 -11.28
C PRO A 18 -6.62 1.64 -12.14
N GLU A 19 -6.07 1.78 -13.34
CA GLU A 19 -5.87 0.65 -14.26
C GLU A 19 -4.77 -0.29 -13.76
N GLU A 20 -3.67 0.28 -13.27
CA GLU A 20 -2.54 -0.47 -12.72
C GLU A 20 -2.95 -1.22 -11.46
N ILE A 21 -3.76 -0.58 -10.60
CA ILE A 21 -4.29 -1.23 -9.39
C ILE A 21 -5.19 -2.41 -9.76
N ALA A 22 -6.06 -2.27 -10.76
CA ALA A 22 -6.90 -3.37 -11.24
C ALA A 22 -6.04 -4.53 -11.75
N GLU A 23 -5.01 -4.23 -12.52
CA GLU A 23 -4.06 -5.21 -13.01
C GLU A 23 -3.34 -5.94 -11.86
N TYR A 24 -2.91 -5.20 -10.84
CA TYR A 24 -2.28 -5.78 -9.65
C TYR A 24 -3.21 -6.75 -8.93
N ILE A 25 -4.46 -6.35 -8.72
CA ILE A 25 -5.44 -7.16 -7.99
C ILE A 25 -5.79 -8.43 -8.75
N GLU A 26 -5.93 -8.35 -10.06
CA GLU A 26 -6.33 -9.48 -10.90
C GLU A 26 -5.18 -10.38 -11.32
N GLY A 27 -3.98 -9.81 -11.49
CA GLY A 27 -2.87 -10.46 -12.16
C GLY A 27 -1.97 -11.33 -11.30
N GLY A 28 -1.95 -11.16 -9.98
CA GLY A 28 -1.09 -11.93 -9.08
C GLY A 28 0.39 -11.56 -9.09
N ASP A 29 0.81 -10.55 -9.84
CA ASP A 29 2.18 -10.07 -9.83
C ASP A 29 2.42 -9.14 -8.63
N ALA A 30 3.69 -8.93 -8.27
CA ALA A 30 4.04 -8.07 -7.14
C ALA A 30 3.68 -6.61 -7.43
N PHE A 31 3.23 -5.89 -6.41
CA PHE A 31 2.84 -4.48 -6.52
C PHE A 31 3.96 -3.63 -7.15
N ILE A 32 5.20 -3.83 -6.70
CA ILE A 32 6.34 -3.06 -7.19
C ILE A 32 6.64 -3.33 -8.67
N GLU A 33 6.23 -4.50 -9.19
CA GLU A 33 6.42 -4.85 -10.61
C GLU A 33 5.33 -4.26 -11.49
N VAL A 34 4.11 -4.18 -10.98
CA VAL A 34 2.95 -3.69 -11.74
C VAL A 34 2.88 -2.18 -11.77
N MET A 35 3.20 -1.52 -10.65
CA MET A 35 3.05 -0.07 -10.54
C MET A 35 4.16 0.68 -11.26
N PRO A 36 3.84 1.83 -11.91
CA PRO A 36 4.86 2.66 -12.53
C PRO A 36 5.88 3.18 -11.52
N GLN A 37 7.08 3.46 -11.98
CA GLN A 37 8.15 3.99 -11.13
C GLN A 37 7.75 5.27 -10.42
N ASP A 38 6.97 6.13 -11.08
CA ASP A 38 6.47 7.38 -10.47
C ASP A 38 5.65 7.12 -9.22
N CYS A 39 4.84 6.05 -9.22
CA CYS A 39 4.06 5.64 -8.05
C CYS A 39 4.98 5.17 -6.92
N ILE A 40 5.97 4.36 -7.23
CA ILE A 40 6.94 3.86 -6.25
C ILE A 40 7.74 5.03 -5.67
N ASP A 41 8.16 5.98 -6.50
CA ASP A 41 8.86 7.18 -6.06
C ASP A 41 8.00 8.04 -5.14
N LEU A 42 6.70 8.16 -5.43
CA LEU A 42 5.76 8.87 -4.60
C LEU A 42 5.68 8.26 -3.19
N ILE A 43 5.61 6.94 -3.11
CA ILE A 43 5.61 6.21 -1.83
C ILE A 43 6.93 6.47 -1.10
N LYS A 44 8.04 6.39 -1.80
CA LYS A 44 9.38 6.60 -1.24
C LYS A 44 9.56 8.01 -0.68
N GLU A 45 9.03 9.01 -1.36
CA GLU A 45 9.07 10.40 -0.90
C GLU A 45 8.26 10.64 0.38
N HIS A 46 7.30 9.77 0.67
CA HIS A 46 6.40 9.91 1.81
C HIS A 46 6.68 8.90 2.92
N THR A 47 7.86 8.30 2.93
CA THR A 47 8.26 7.29 3.91
C THR A 47 8.12 7.77 5.35
N ASN A 48 8.33 9.07 5.59
CA ASN A 48 8.24 9.67 6.93
C ASN A 48 6.81 9.74 7.48
N LEU A 49 5.80 9.51 6.65
CA LEU A 49 4.42 9.38 7.13
C LEU A 49 4.23 8.09 7.92
N PHE A 50 5.06 7.09 7.66
CA PHE A 50 5.06 5.84 8.41
C PHE A 50 5.99 5.98 9.62
N ARG A 51 5.39 5.96 10.80
CA ARG A 51 6.14 6.16 12.04
C ARG A 51 6.74 4.86 12.53
N LEU A 52 8.06 4.79 12.50
CA LEU A 52 8.83 3.66 12.97
C LEU A 52 10.03 4.21 13.72
N SER A 53 10.21 3.78 14.97
CA SER A 53 11.37 4.19 15.76
C SER A 53 12.64 3.49 15.26
N HIS A 54 13.80 4.08 15.60
CA HIS A 54 15.08 3.46 15.25
C HIS A 54 15.24 2.08 15.88
N GLU A 55 14.75 1.92 17.10
CA GLU A 55 14.84 0.64 17.82
C GLU A 55 13.96 -0.43 17.18
N GLU A 56 12.74 -0.06 16.79
CA GLU A 56 11.83 -0.98 16.09
C GLU A 56 12.44 -1.43 14.77
N ALA A 57 12.98 -0.48 13.97
CA ALA A 57 13.61 -0.82 12.70
C ALA A 57 14.81 -1.75 12.89
N LYS A 58 15.64 -1.46 13.88
CA LYS A 58 16.81 -2.28 14.20
C LYS A 58 16.40 -3.69 14.63
N THR A 59 15.36 -3.81 15.43
CA THR A 59 14.83 -5.11 15.84
C THR A 59 14.37 -5.93 14.64
N LEU A 60 13.63 -5.31 13.73
CA LEU A 60 13.14 -5.97 12.52
C LEU A 60 14.27 -6.43 11.60
N MET A 61 15.35 -5.65 11.49
CA MET A 61 16.52 -6.03 10.71
C MET A 61 17.30 -7.20 11.33
N ASN A 62 17.29 -7.32 12.64
CA ASN A 62 18.08 -8.31 13.37
C ASN A 62 17.34 -9.62 13.65
N VAL A 63 16.04 -9.69 13.33
CA VAL A 63 15.27 -10.92 13.51
C VAL A 63 15.64 -11.91 12.39
N ASN A 64 16.25 -13.03 12.76
CA ASN A 64 16.59 -14.08 11.80
C ASN A 64 15.31 -14.64 11.16
N TYR A 65 15.29 -14.70 9.83
CA TYR A 65 14.15 -15.14 9.04
C TYR A 65 12.94 -14.21 9.16
N GLY A 66 13.14 -12.99 9.69
CA GLY A 66 12.10 -11.97 9.72
C GLY A 66 11.84 -11.38 8.33
N GLU A 67 10.65 -10.83 8.16
CA GLU A 67 10.20 -10.27 6.89
C GLU A 67 11.10 -9.15 6.35
N TYR A 68 11.74 -8.41 7.26
CA TYR A 68 12.61 -7.28 6.90
C TYR A 68 14.08 -7.52 7.23
N SER A 69 14.46 -8.75 7.53
CA SER A 69 15.85 -9.09 7.90
C SER A 69 16.86 -8.86 6.76
N TRP A 70 16.38 -8.81 5.51
CA TRP A 70 17.20 -8.57 4.34
C TRP A 70 17.50 -7.09 4.10
N CYS A 71 16.82 -6.17 4.82
CA CYS A 71 17.05 -4.74 4.66
C CYS A 71 18.42 -4.34 5.23
N ASN A 72 19.09 -3.41 4.54
CA ASN A 72 20.43 -2.96 4.91
C ASN A 72 20.45 -1.64 5.70
N SER A 73 19.32 -0.95 5.77
CA SER A 73 19.22 0.32 6.48
C SER A 73 17.82 0.48 7.07
N LYS A 74 17.72 1.37 8.05
CA LYS A 74 16.44 1.71 8.69
C LYS A 74 15.47 2.37 7.71
N ASP A 75 16.00 3.17 6.80
CA ASP A 75 15.18 3.82 5.78
C ASP A 75 14.59 2.79 4.81
N GLU A 76 15.35 1.76 4.49
CA GLU A 76 14.89 0.65 3.67
C GLU A 76 13.77 -0.14 4.35
N VAL A 77 13.88 -0.37 5.67
CA VAL A 77 12.82 -0.99 6.46
C VAL A 77 11.56 -0.14 6.42
N LYS A 78 11.68 1.16 6.68
CA LYS A 78 10.55 2.09 6.65
C LYS A 78 9.85 2.09 5.29
N PHE A 79 10.63 2.17 4.22
CA PHE A 79 10.07 2.17 2.86
C PHE A 79 9.30 0.88 2.58
N ASN A 80 9.87 -0.26 2.90
CA ASN A 80 9.22 -1.55 2.63
C ASN A 80 7.99 -1.76 3.51
N MET A 81 8.01 -1.31 4.75
CA MET A 81 6.82 -1.36 5.61
C MET A 81 5.71 -0.46 5.11
N LEU A 82 6.04 0.75 4.66
CA LEU A 82 5.05 1.65 4.06
C LEU A 82 4.48 1.04 2.78
N LEU A 83 5.34 0.49 1.95
CA LEU A 83 4.93 -0.17 0.71
C LEU A 83 3.95 -1.32 1.00
N ASP A 84 4.27 -2.18 1.95
CA ASP A 84 3.41 -3.29 2.35
C ASP A 84 2.07 -2.80 2.92
N TYR A 85 2.10 -1.75 3.70
CA TYR A 85 0.89 -1.16 4.27
C TYR A 85 -0.01 -0.56 3.17
N VAL A 86 0.57 0.19 2.25
CA VAL A 86 -0.16 0.77 1.10
C VAL A 86 -0.79 -0.35 0.27
N GLU A 87 -0.03 -1.38 -0.04
CA GLU A 87 -0.46 -2.55 -0.79
C GLU A 87 -1.65 -3.24 -0.11
N TYR A 88 -1.53 -3.50 1.18
CA TYR A 88 -2.60 -4.10 1.98
C TYR A 88 -3.87 -3.26 1.95
N LYS A 89 -3.76 -1.95 2.14
CA LYS A 89 -4.92 -1.05 2.18
C LYS A 89 -5.58 -0.91 0.81
N ILE A 90 -4.82 -0.92 -0.26
CA ILE A 90 -5.38 -0.87 -1.62
C ILE A 90 -6.22 -2.12 -1.88
N VAL A 91 -5.73 -3.29 -1.53
CA VAL A 91 -6.48 -4.55 -1.67
C VAL A 91 -7.74 -4.53 -0.83
N ASP A 92 -7.62 -4.10 0.43
CA ASP A 92 -8.74 -4.01 1.36
C ASP A 92 -9.83 -3.08 0.86
N TYR A 93 -9.46 -1.88 0.42
CA TYR A 93 -10.42 -0.91 -0.11
C TYR A 93 -11.09 -1.40 -1.40
N SER A 94 -10.36 -2.11 -2.25
CA SER A 94 -10.92 -2.66 -3.48
C SER A 94 -11.96 -3.74 -3.19
N LYS A 95 -11.69 -4.61 -2.21
CA LYS A 95 -12.65 -5.61 -1.75
C LYS A 95 -13.90 -4.96 -1.15
N TYR A 96 -13.68 -3.94 -0.32
CA TYR A 96 -14.78 -3.22 0.32
C TYR A 96 -15.69 -2.55 -0.71
N ARG A 97 -15.11 -1.90 -1.71
CA ARG A 97 -15.89 -1.30 -2.80
C ARG A 97 -16.72 -2.33 -3.55
N SER A 98 -16.13 -3.48 -3.87
CA SER A 98 -16.84 -4.56 -4.58
C SER A 98 -18.02 -5.07 -3.76
N ILE A 99 -17.82 -5.30 -2.47
CA ILE A 99 -18.86 -5.76 -1.55
C ILE A 99 -19.96 -4.72 -1.44
N ASN A 100 -19.61 -3.45 -1.28
CA ASN A 100 -20.60 -2.36 -1.17
C ASN A 100 -21.40 -2.20 -2.45
N SER A 101 -20.77 -2.29 -3.60
CA SER A 101 -21.45 -2.25 -4.89
C SER A 101 -22.46 -3.37 -5.04
N PHE A 102 -22.06 -4.58 -4.63
CA PHE A 102 -22.92 -5.77 -4.64
C PHE A 102 -24.11 -5.61 -3.69
N LYS A 103 -23.87 -5.15 -2.47
CA LYS A 103 -24.94 -4.90 -1.49
C LYS A 103 -25.91 -3.84 -1.97
N LYS A 104 -25.40 -2.77 -2.57
CA LYS A 104 -26.22 -1.69 -3.13
C LYS A 104 -27.11 -2.21 -4.24
N ALA A 105 -26.57 -3.00 -5.15
CA ALA A 105 -27.32 -3.61 -6.24
C ALA A 105 -28.44 -4.52 -5.73
N GLN A 106 -28.15 -5.32 -4.69
CA GLN A 106 -29.16 -6.18 -4.05
C GLN A 106 -30.28 -5.38 -3.40
N LEU A 107 -29.95 -4.28 -2.70
CA LEU A 107 -30.92 -3.42 -2.08
C LEU A 107 -31.84 -2.77 -3.12
N GLU A 108 -31.29 -2.33 -4.24
CA GLU A 108 -32.07 -1.77 -5.35
C GLU A 108 -33.02 -2.79 -5.97
N ARG A 109 -32.58 -4.05 -6.07
CA ARG A 109 -33.43 -5.15 -6.58
C ARG A 109 -34.55 -5.52 -5.61
N SER A 110 -34.34 -5.31 -4.31
CA SER A 110 -35.30 -5.64 -3.28
C SER A 110 -36.44 -4.63 -3.14
N LYS A 111 -36.29 -3.50 -3.77
CA LYS A 111 -37.36 -2.47 -3.81
C LYS A 111 -38.34 -2.74 -4.98
#